data_166107cf511af86a7fe5de661887bbc9
#
_entry.id   166107cf511af86a7fe5de661887bbc9
#
_cell.length_a   1.000
_cell.length_b   1.000
_cell.length_c   1.000
_cell.angle_alpha   90.00
_cell.angle_beta   90.00
_cell.angle_gamma   90.00
#
_symmetry.space_group_name_H-M   'P 1'
#
loop_
_entity.id
_entity.type
_entity.pdbx_description
1 polymer ?
#
loop_
_entity_poly.entity_id
_entity_poly.type
_entity_poly.pdbx_seq_one_letter_code
_entity_poly.pdbx_strand_id
1 'polypeptide(L)'
;MNTQGERSANGKETVIEVNGLEMAYGSFVLMRDLSFTINRGDIFIIMGGSGCGKSTLLKHLVGLKRPAKGRIIYDGVSYWEAETEEQERLKRRFGILFQSGALWSSMTLAENVAMPLEQYTKLPPGQIRELVSFKLALVGLGGFEEFYPSEISGGMKKRAGLARAMSLDPDLLFFDEPSAGLDPISARLLDDLIIELSESLGTTVVVVTHELASIFAIGNNSVFLDPDVKTMTASGDPKLLLRESPDPKVINFLTRGEGARQP
;
A
#
# COMPACT_ATOMS: atom_id res chain seq x y z
N MET A 1 4.87 25.27 17.39
CA MET A 1 5.31 25.88 16.12
C MET A 1 4.61 25.13 15.01
N ASN A 2 3.69 25.82 14.30
CA ASN A 2 2.93 25.22 13.19
C ASN A 2 3.88 24.92 12.03
N THR A 3 4.23 23.66 11.84
CA THR A 3 4.81 23.18 10.57
C THR A 3 3.66 23.07 9.56
N GLN A 4 3.50 24.10 8.73
CA GLN A 4 2.66 24.00 7.53
C GLN A 4 3.32 22.97 6.62
N GLY A 5 2.64 21.81 6.42
CA GLY A 5 3.06 20.82 5.43
C GLY A 5 3.16 21.47 4.04
N GLU A 6 4.18 21.10 3.30
CA GLU A 6 4.36 21.56 1.92
C GLU A 6 3.17 21.08 1.09
N ARG A 7 2.50 22.01 0.40
CA ARG A 7 1.39 21.67 -0.49
C ARG A 7 1.96 21.27 -1.85
N SER A 8 1.48 20.15 -2.36
CA SER A 8 1.81 19.72 -3.73
C SER A 8 1.29 20.75 -4.76
N ALA A 9 1.78 20.67 -6.01
CA ALA A 9 1.36 21.53 -7.13
C ALA A 9 -0.17 21.55 -7.34
N ASN A 10 -0.91 20.55 -6.84
CA ASN A 10 -2.36 20.42 -6.92
C ASN A 10 -3.11 20.88 -5.67
N GLY A 11 -2.43 21.55 -4.70
CA GLY A 11 -3.07 22.05 -3.47
C GLY A 11 -3.39 20.97 -2.43
N LYS A 12 -3.08 19.69 -2.68
CA LYS A 12 -3.23 18.60 -1.72
C LYS A 12 -2.06 18.60 -0.72
N GLU A 13 -2.34 18.19 0.52
CA GLU A 13 -1.34 18.03 1.57
C GLU A 13 -0.49 16.78 1.31
N THR A 14 0.83 16.92 1.28
CA THR A 14 1.76 15.79 1.16
C THR A 14 1.87 15.06 2.48
N VAL A 15 1.69 13.74 2.47
CA VAL A 15 1.78 12.87 3.65
C VAL A 15 3.05 12.02 3.67
N ILE A 16 3.56 11.63 2.49
CA ILE A 16 4.82 10.90 2.35
C ILE A 16 5.69 11.59 1.30
N GLU A 17 6.95 11.85 1.65
CA GLU A 17 7.97 12.29 0.72
C GLU A 17 9.10 11.27 0.67
N VAL A 18 9.48 10.89 -0.54
CA VAL A 18 10.65 10.05 -0.81
C VAL A 18 11.66 10.90 -1.56
N ASN A 19 12.86 11.06 -0.97
CA ASN A 19 13.88 11.96 -1.47
C ASN A 19 15.20 11.23 -1.71
N GLY A 20 15.58 11.05 -2.99
CA GLY A 20 16.85 10.47 -3.41
C GLY A 20 17.08 9.05 -2.89
N LEU A 21 16.01 8.24 -2.77
CA LEU A 21 16.08 6.92 -2.16
C LEU A 21 16.90 5.96 -3.02
N GLU A 22 17.89 5.29 -2.39
CA GLU A 22 18.66 4.20 -2.97
C GLU A 22 18.33 2.89 -2.24
N MET A 23 17.87 1.91 -2.99
CA MET A 23 17.59 0.54 -2.52
C MET A 23 18.72 -0.38 -2.92
N ALA A 24 19.36 -1.02 -1.93
CA ALA A 24 20.50 -1.92 -2.19
C ALA A 24 20.48 -3.19 -1.32
N TYR A 25 21.17 -4.21 -1.79
CA TYR A 25 21.50 -5.44 -1.08
C TYR A 25 23.03 -5.64 -1.14
N GLY A 26 23.73 -5.27 -0.07
CA GLY A 26 25.19 -5.19 -0.07
C GLY A 26 25.69 -4.21 -1.14
N SER A 27 26.54 -4.67 -2.05
CA SER A 27 27.04 -3.86 -3.18
C SER A 27 26.09 -3.79 -4.38
N PHE A 28 25.02 -4.59 -4.41
CA PHE A 28 24.06 -4.60 -5.50
C PHE A 28 23.02 -3.50 -5.32
N VAL A 29 23.07 -2.46 -6.17
CA VAL A 29 22.06 -1.39 -6.23
C VAL A 29 20.90 -1.87 -7.08
N LEU A 30 19.72 -1.98 -6.44
CA LEU A 30 18.47 -2.38 -7.09
C LEU A 30 17.82 -1.17 -7.80
N MET A 31 17.66 -0.05 -7.07
CA MET A 31 17.13 1.22 -7.56
C MET A 31 17.87 2.38 -6.90
N ARG A 32 17.92 3.53 -7.57
CA ARG A 32 18.58 4.75 -7.09
C ARG A 32 17.77 5.99 -7.46
N ASP A 33 18.05 7.07 -6.75
CA ASP A 33 17.52 8.41 -7.03
C ASP A 33 15.98 8.46 -7.14
N LEU A 34 15.28 7.60 -6.35
CA LEU A 34 13.83 7.63 -6.32
C LEU A 34 13.38 8.87 -5.53
N SER A 35 12.60 9.74 -6.18
CA SER A 35 12.06 10.95 -5.56
C SER A 35 10.63 11.19 -6.03
N PHE A 36 9.67 11.08 -5.11
CA PHE A 36 8.24 11.28 -5.37
C PHE A 36 7.51 11.65 -4.08
N THR A 37 6.27 12.12 -4.24
CA THR A 37 5.38 12.47 -3.13
C THR A 37 4.08 11.70 -3.22
N ILE A 38 3.50 11.40 -2.05
CA ILE A 38 2.16 10.82 -1.91
C ILE A 38 1.35 11.81 -1.09
N ASN A 39 0.20 12.20 -1.62
CA ASN A 39 -0.66 13.17 -0.96
C ASN A 39 -1.74 12.48 -0.13
N ARG A 40 -2.26 13.18 0.86
CA ARG A 40 -3.35 12.69 1.69
C ARG A 40 -4.58 12.35 0.84
N GLY A 41 -5.14 11.16 1.06
CA GLY A 41 -6.28 10.63 0.29
C GLY A 41 -5.93 10.15 -1.12
N ASP A 42 -4.64 10.06 -1.49
CA ASP A 42 -4.27 9.38 -2.73
C ASP A 42 -4.44 7.87 -2.61
N ILE A 43 -4.86 7.23 -3.69
CA ILE A 43 -4.61 5.81 -3.94
C ILE A 43 -3.42 5.75 -4.88
N PHE A 44 -2.22 5.64 -4.28
CA PHE A 44 -0.93 5.74 -4.95
C PHE A 44 -0.46 4.37 -5.43
N ILE A 45 -0.20 4.22 -6.73
CA ILE A 45 0.22 2.97 -7.33
C ILE A 45 1.75 2.93 -7.53
N ILE A 46 2.41 1.91 -7.00
CA ILE A 46 3.78 1.57 -7.35
C ILE A 46 3.72 0.49 -8.42
N MET A 47 4.04 0.83 -9.66
CA MET A 47 3.95 -0.05 -10.82
C MET A 47 5.29 -0.26 -11.52
N GLY A 48 5.38 -1.28 -12.37
CA GLY A 48 6.58 -1.67 -13.10
C GLY A 48 6.66 -3.17 -13.35
N GLY A 49 7.63 -3.59 -14.13
CA GLY A 49 7.84 -4.99 -14.49
C GLY A 49 8.12 -5.91 -13.29
N SER A 50 8.06 -7.22 -13.51
CA SER A 50 8.42 -8.19 -12.48
C SER A 50 9.89 -8.02 -12.06
N GLY A 51 10.16 -8.11 -10.76
CA GLY A 51 11.53 -7.99 -10.23
C GLY A 51 12.10 -6.57 -10.17
N CYS A 52 11.39 -5.52 -10.61
CA CYS A 52 11.90 -4.14 -10.58
C CYS A 52 12.02 -3.53 -9.16
N GLY A 53 11.62 -4.24 -8.11
CA GLY A 53 11.83 -3.77 -6.73
C GLY A 53 10.61 -3.15 -6.05
N LYS A 54 9.39 -3.28 -6.59
CA LYS A 54 8.15 -2.73 -6.00
C LYS A 54 7.94 -3.11 -4.54
N SER A 55 7.92 -4.42 -4.25
CA SER A 55 7.78 -4.90 -2.86
C SER A 55 8.98 -4.53 -1.97
N THR A 56 10.16 -4.31 -2.58
CA THR A 56 11.33 -3.80 -1.83
C THR A 56 11.11 -2.32 -1.47
N LEU A 57 10.60 -1.51 -2.40
CA LEU A 57 10.24 -0.12 -2.11
C LEU A 57 9.18 -0.06 -1.01
N LEU A 58 8.15 -0.89 -1.10
CA LEU A 58 7.14 -0.98 -0.04
C LEU A 58 7.76 -1.29 1.33
N LYS A 59 8.71 -2.24 1.41
CA LYS A 59 9.42 -2.56 2.67
C LYS A 59 10.21 -1.37 3.22
N HIS A 60 10.76 -0.52 2.37
CA HIS A 60 11.39 0.72 2.81
C HIS A 60 10.37 1.72 3.34
N LEU A 61 9.23 1.88 2.63
CA LEU A 61 8.14 2.76 3.05
C LEU A 61 7.53 2.35 4.40
N VAL A 62 7.32 1.07 4.65
CA VAL A 62 6.75 0.62 5.94
C VAL A 62 7.78 0.46 7.07
N GLY A 63 9.02 0.87 6.83
CA GLY A 63 10.08 0.83 7.86
C GLY A 63 10.64 -0.56 8.18
N LEU A 64 10.40 -1.56 7.30
CA LEU A 64 10.95 -2.92 7.46
C LEU A 64 12.39 -3.04 6.95
N LYS A 65 12.81 -2.11 6.09
CA LYS A 65 14.18 -2.10 5.54
C LYS A 65 14.69 -0.67 5.44
N ARG A 66 15.87 -0.41 6.03
CA ARG A 66 16.52 0.89 5.91
C ARG A 66 17.09 1.07 4.51
N PRO A 67 16.89 2.23 3.85
CA PRO A 67 17.49 2.52 2.55
C PRO A 67 19.01 2.68 2.66
N ALA A 68 19.72 2.44 1.55
CA ALA A 68 21.17 2.66 1.47
C ALA A 68 21.50 4.15 1.46
N LYS A 69 20.66 4.96 0.78
CA LYS A 69 20.72 6.42 0.76
C LYS A 69 19.33 7.02 0.65
N GLY A 70 19.24 8.32 0.87
CA GLY A 70 18.00 9.07 0.77
C GLY A 70 17.15 9.01 2.03
N ARG A 71 15.97 9.61 1.96
CA ARG A 71 15.07 9.79 3.11
C ARG A 71 13.64 9.43 2.73
N ILE A 72 12.89 8.97 3.74
CA ILE A 72 11.45 8.82 3.69
C ILE A 72 10.89 9.66 4.83
N ILE A 73 10.04 10.61 4.50
CA ILE A 73 9.50 11.60 5.41
C ILE A 73 7.99 11.43 5.49
N TYR A 74 7.43 11.38 6.69
CA TYR A 74 6.00 11.28 6.99
C TYR A 74 5.55 12.52 7.74
N ASP A 75 4.68 13.33 7.15
CA ASP A 75 4.20 14.59 7.72
C ASP A 75 5.36 15.46 8.26
N GLY A 76 6.46 15.58 7.49
CA GLY A 76 7.66 16.33 7.86
C GLY A 76 8.65 15.62 8.79
N VAL A 77 8.36 14.39 9.24
CA VAL A 77 9.24 13.60 10.11
C VAL A 77 10.05 12.60 9.28
N SER A 78 11.38 12.72 9.28
CA SER A 78 12.28 11.74 8.63
C SER A 78 12.30 10.44 9.43
N TYR A 79 11.71 9.36 8.88
CA TYR A 79 11.46 8.12 9.60
C TYR A 79 12.74 7.48 10.19
N TRP A 80 13.80 7.37 9.40
CA TRP A 80 15.04 6.70 9.82
C TRP A 80 15.98 7.55 10.65
N GLU A 81 15.70 8.87 10.74
CA GLU A 81 16.43 9.83 11.56
C GLU A 81 15.70 10.15 12.88
N ALA A 82 14.43 9.74 12.96
CA ALA A 82 13.60 9.93 14.15
C ALA A 82 14.01 8.98 15.29
N GLU A 83 13.76 9.40 16.50
CA GLU A 83 13.93 8.57 17.70
C GLU A 83 12.97 7.38 17.68
N THR A 84 13.34 6.31 18.39
CA THR A 84 12.59 5.04 18.38
C THR A 84 11.11 5.22 18.74
N GLU A 85 10.82 6.07 19.72
CA GLU A 85 9.45 6.35 20.15
C GLU A 85 8.60 6.98 19.02
N GLU A 86 9.20 7.90 18.27
CA GLU A 86 8.53 8.54 17.12
C GLU A 86 8.35 7.55 15.97
N GLN A 87 9.35 6.68 15.70
CA GLN A 87 9.19 5.60 14.71
C GLN A 87 8.04 4.66 15.08
N GLU A 88 7.91 4.27 16.35
CA GLU A 88 6.80 3.44 16.83
C GLU A 88 5.45 4.16 16.72
N ARG A 89 5.42 5.48 16.96
CA ARG A 89 4.22 6.30 16.76
C ARG A 89 3.79 6.31 15.29
N LEU A 90 4.74 6.47 14.38
CA LEU A 90 4.47 6.44 12.94
C LEU A 90 3.98 5.05 12.49
N LYS A 91 4.60 3.96 12.96
CA LYS A 91 4.19 2.59 12.61
C LYS A 91 2.73 2.26 12.99
N ARG A 92 2.24 2.81 14.11
CA ARG A 92 0.83 2.62 14.52
C ARG A 92 -0.18 3.25 13.56
N ARG A 93 0.28 4.18 12.72
CA ARG A 93 -0.52 4.81 11.66
C ARG A 93 -0.54 3.97 10.37
N PHE A 94 0.24 2.87 10.33
CA PHE A 94 0.36 2.03 9.15
C PHE A 94 -0.48 0.76 9.28
N GLY A 95 -1.33 0.50 8.30
CA GLY A 95 -1.94 -0.80 8.08
C GLY A 95 -1.28 -1.48 6.89
N ILE A 96 -0.94 -2.76 7.01
CA ILE A 96 -0.19 -3.47 5.98
C ILE A 96 -0.93 -4.74 5.58
N LEU A 97 -1.21 -4.89 4.27
CA LEU A 97 -1.70 -6.11 3.66
C LEU A 97 -0.61 -6.70 2.76
N PHE A 98 -0.02 -7.80 3.17
CA PHE A 98 0.95 -8.55 2.35
C PHE A 98 0.24 -9.45 1.33
N GLN A 99 0.94 -9.83 0.28
CA GLN A 99 0.43 -10.59 -0.87
C GLN A 99 -0.37 -11.86 -0.50
N SER A 100 0.05 -12.59 0.53
CA SER A 100 -0.66 -13.80 1.00
C SER A 100 -1.72 -13.51 2.09
N GLY A 101 -2.00 -12.24 2.43
CA GLY A 101 -2.79 -11.84 3.59
C GLY A 101 -2.02 -11.95 4.91
N ALA A 102 -1.00 -12.79 4.98
CA ALA A 102 -0.13 -13.05 6.14
C ALA A 102 -0.88 -13.29 7.47
N LEU A 103 -2.03 -13.96 7.40
CA LEU A 103 -2.78 -14.37 8.59
C LEU A 103 -2.04 -15.47 9.34
N TRP A 104 -2.11 -15.43 10.66
CA TRP A 104 -1.66 -16.52 11.51
C TRP A 104 -2.60 -17.72 11.35
N SER A 105 -2.08 -18.83 10.82
CA SER A 105 -2.86 -20.02 10.49
C SER A 105 -3.43 -20.75 11.71
N SER A 106 -2.81 -20.56 12.88
CA SER A 106 -3.24 -21.13 14.16
C SER A 106 -4.26 -20.28 14.92
N MET A 107 -4.62 -19.12 14.37
CA MET A 107 -5.58 -18.19 14.96
C MET A 107 -6.83 -18.10 14.09
N THR A 108 -7.99 -17.90 14.70
CA THR A 108 -9.24 -17.58 14.01
C THR A 108 -9.15 -16.23 13.31
N LEU A 109 -10.14 -15.88 12.48
CA LEU A 109 -10.17 -14.55 11.87
C LEU A 109 -10.34 -13.46 12.93
N ALA A 110 -11.14 -13.70 13.95
CA ALA A 110 -11.32 -12.77 15.07
C ALA A 110 -9.99 -12.54 15.80
N GLU A 111 -9.27 -13.60 16.15
CA GLU A 111 -7.97 -13.49 16.82
C GLU A 111 -6.93 -12.76 15.98
N ASN A 112 -6.89 -13.03 14.67
CA ASN A 112 -6.01 -12.31 13.75
C ASN A 112 -6.29 -10.79 13.73
N VAL A 113 -7.56 -10.39 13.73
CA VAL A 113 -7.96 -8.98 13.70
C VAL A 113 -7.83 -8.32 15.08
N ALA A 114 -8.03 -9.08 16.17
CA ALA A 114 -7.87 -8.62 17.55
C ALA A 114 -6.41 -8.29 17.91
N MET A 115 -5.45 -9.05 17.37
CA MET A 115 -4.05 -9.00 17.79
C MET A 115 -3.45 -7.57 17.82
N PRO A 116 -3.62 -6.71 16.80
CA PRO A 116 -3.13 -5.32 16.89
C PRO A 116 -3.83 -4.50 17.97
N LEU A 117 -5.13 -4.72 18.18
CA LEU A 117 -5.90 -4.01 19.22
C LEU A 117 -5.41 -4.40 20.63
N GLU A 118 -5.18 -5.69 20.87
CA GLU A 118 -4.66 -6.20 22.14
C GLU A 118 -3.25 -5.69 22.43
N GLN A 119 -2.41 -5.59 21.39
CA GLN A 119 -1.01 -5.18 21.54
C GLN A 119 -0.86 -3.67 21.76
N TYR A 120 -1.66 -2.85 21.07
CA TYR A 120 -1.43 -1.41 21.00
C TYR A 120 -2.49 -0.55 21.67
N THR A 121 -3.54 -1.16 22.25
CA THR A 121 -4.60 -0.42 22.97
C THR A 121 -4.76 -0.93 24.40
N LYS A 122 -5.52 -0.19 25.21
CA LYS A 122 -5.95 -0.58 26.54
C LYS A 122 -7.45 -0.90 26.58
N LEU A 123 -8.04 -1.26 25.46
CA LEU A 123 -9.45 -1.56 25.35
C LEU A 123 -9.80 -2.84 26.11
N PRO A 124 -10.93 -2.88 26.83
CA PRO A 124 -11.38 -4.12 27.47
C PRO A 124 -11.78 -5.17 26.43
N PRO A 125 -11.68 -6.48 26.77
CA PRO A 125 -11.96 -7.57 25.82
C PRO A 125 -13.33 -7.50 25.12
N GLY A 126 -14.35 -6.97 25.79
CA GLY A 126 -15.68 -6.78 25.20
C GLY A 126 -15.66 -5.80 24.03
N GLN A 127 -15.01 -4.64 24.19
CA GLN A 127 -14.89 -3.64 23.14
C GLN A 127 -14.02 -4.12 21.99
N ILE A 128 -12.94 -4.88 22.27
CA ILE A 128 -12.13 -5.51 21.23
C ILE A 128 -12.98 -6.45 20.37
N ARG A 129 -13.82 -7.31 20.98
CA ARG A 129 -14.71 -8.20 20.23
C ARG A 129 -15.70 -7.44 19.33
N GLU A 130 -16.30 -6.37 19.84
CA GLU A 130 -17.21 -5.53 19.04
C GLU A 130 -16.52 -4.88 17.85
N LEU A 131 -15.33 -4.31 18.05
CA LEU A 131 -14.50 -3.74 17.00
C LEU A 131 -14.09 -4.79 15.96
N VAL A 132 -13.68 -5.97 16.39
CA VAL A 132 -13.30 -7.08 15.51
C VAL A 132 -14.48 -7.50 14.63
N SER A 133 -15.66 -7.74 15.22
CA SER A 133 -16.87 -8.07 14.44
C SER A 133 -17.23 -6.98 13.46
N PHE A 134 -17.11 -5.71 13.86
CA PHE A 134 -17.32 -4.57 12.96
C PHE A 134 -16.31 -4.54 11.79
N LYS A 135 -15.00 -4.72 12.06
CA LYS A 135 -13.96 -4.74 11.02
C LYS A 135 -14.15 -5.90 10.05
N LEU A 136 -14.51 -7.09 10.54
CA LEU A 136 -14.83 -8.23 9.69
C LEU A 136 -16.10 -7.99 8.86
N ALA A 137 -17.13 -7.39 9.43
CA ALA A 137 -18.34 -7.03 8.69
C ALA A 137 -18.07 -6.01 7.57
N LEU A 138 -17.20 -5.01 7.80
CA LEU A 138 -16.80 -4.02 6.79
C LEU A 138 -16.19 -4.67 5.53
N VAL A 139 -15.48 -5.78 5.68
CA VAL A 139 -14.89 -6.51 4.56
C VAL A 139 -15.79 -7.66 4.07
N GLY A 140 -17.06 -7.71 4.49
CA GLY A 140 -18.02 -8.75 4.10
C GLY A 140 -17.70 -10.13 4.67
N LEU A 141 -17.16 -10.18 5.90
CA LEU A 141 -16.82 -11.41 6.63
C LEU A 141 -17.54 -11.48 7.99
N GLY A 142 -18.67 -10.77 8.17
CA GLY A 142 -19.51 -10.91 9.35
C GLY A 142 -20.06 -12.36 9.44
N GLY A 143 -19.93 -12.97 10.62
CA GLY A 143 -20.30 -14.37 10.86
C GLY A 143 -19.17 -15.38 10.59
N PHE A 144 -17.99 -14.92 10.17
CA PHE A 144 -16.81 -15.77 9.95
C PHE A 144 -15.74 -15.61 11.03
N GLU A 145 -16.06 -15.01 12.16
CA GLU A 145 -15.15 -14.66 13.25
C GLU A 145 -14.36 -15.87 13.75
N GLU A 146 -15.03 -17.01 13.93
CA GLU A 146 -14.48 -18.25 14.50
C GLU A 146 -13.81 -19.17 13.46
N PHE A 147 -13.82 -18.79 12.17
CA PHE A 147 -13.17 -19.58 11.12
C PHE A 147 -11.66 -19.38 11.14
N TYR A 148 -10.94 -20.46 10.83
CA TYR A 148 -9.50 -20.41 10.61
C TYR A 148 -9.17 -20.05 9.16
N PRO A 149 -7.97 -19.48 8.90
CA PRO A 149 -7.55 -19.19 7.53
C PRO A 149 -7.58 -20.39 6.58
N SER A 150 -7.40 -21.62 7.08
CA SER A 150 -7.47 -22.85 6.28
C SER A 150 -8.87 -23.19 5.76
N GLU A 151 -9.91 -22.64 6.37
CA GLU A 151 -11.32 -22.98 6.11
C GLU A 151 -11.99 -22.02 5.12
N ILE A 152 -11.28 -20.97 4.67
CA ILE A 152 -11.82 -19.89 3.83
C ILE A 152 -11.07 -19.76 2.49
N SER A 153 -11.73 -19.14 1.50
CA SER A 153 -11.15 -18.91 0.18
C SER A 153 -9.97 -17.93 0.21
N GLY A 154 -9.17 -17.91 -0.87
CA GLY A 154 -8.06 -16.96 -1.02
C GLY A 154 -8.51 -15.49 -0.94
N GLY A 155 -9.65 -15.17 -1.57
CA GLY A 155 -10.25 -13.83 -1.50
C GLY A 155 -10.70 -13.45 -0.09
N MET A 156 -11.31 -14.39 0.65
CA MET A 156 -11.67 -14.18 2.05
C MET A 156 -10.43 -13.95 2.93
N LYS A 157 -9.32 -14.70 2.70
CA LYS A 157 -8.05 -14.49 3.41
C LYS A 157 -7.51 -13.07 3.23
N LYS A 158 -7.56 -12.55 2.01
CA LYS A 158 -7.12 -11.18 1.72
C LYS A 158 -8.02 -10.14 2.39
N ARG A 159 -9.33 -10.33 2.36
CA ARG A 159 -10.27 -9.44 3.05
C ARG A 159 -10.10 -9.49 4.58
N ALA A 160 -9.86 -10.65 5.17
CA ALA A 160 -9.53 -10.76 6.60
C ALA A 160 -8.19 -10.09 6.93
N GLY A 161 -7.18 -10.24 6.05
CA GLY A 161 -5.90 -9.51 6.17
C GLY A 161 -6.08 -7.99 6.10
N LEU A 162 -7.02 -7.51 5.25
CA LEU A 162 -7.41 -6.10 5.18
C LEU A 162 -8.10 -5.66 6.48
N ALA A 163 -9.04 -6.44 7.02
CA ALA A 163 -9.69 -6.15 8.31
C ALA A 163 -8.64 -6.00 9.43
N ARG A 164 -7.64 -6.89 9.47
CA ARG A 164 -6.53 -6.79 10.42
C ARG A 164 -5.68 -5.53 10.19
N ALA A 165 -5.36 -5.22 8.93
CA ALA A 165 -4.60 -4.01 8.59
C ALA A 165 -5.32 -2.72 9.05
N MET A 166 -6.65 -2.74 9.07
CA MET A 166 -7.51 -1.63 9.50
C MET A 166 -7.85 -1.62 10.99
N SER A 167 -7.38 -2.58 11.80
CA SER A 167 -7.81 -2.73 13.20
C SER A 167 -7.60 -1.48 14.03
N LEU A 168 -6.50 -0.75 13.81
CA LEU A 168 -6.12 0.45 14.56
C LEU A 168 -6.57 1.75 13.89
N ASP A 169 -7.48 1.71 12.91
CA ASP A 169 -7.93 2.87 12.12
C ASP A 169 -6.74 3.69 11.55
N PRO A 170 -5.82 3.05 10.81
CA PRO A 170 -4.65 3.72 10.28
C PRO A 170 -5.05 4.75 9.21
N ASP A 171 -4.32 5.85 9.14
CA ASP A 171 -4.46 6.86 8.07
C ASP A 171 -3.61 6.54 6.82
N LEU A 172 -2.73 5.53 6.92
CA LEU A 172 -1.89 5.03 5.82
C LEU A 172 -2.04 3.52 5.67
N LEU A 173 -2.49 3.06 4.51
CA LEU A 173 -2.60 1.64 4.16
C LEU A 173 -1.59 1.29 3.07
N PHE A 174 -0.88 0.18 3.26
CA PHE A 174 0.14 -0.32 2.31
C PHE A 174 -0.22 -1.73 1.87
N PHE A 175 -0.38 -1.94 0.56
CA PHE A 175 -0.80 -3.21 -0.01
C PHE A 175 0.24 -3.74 -1.00
N ASP A 176 0.70 -4.97 -0.78
CA ASP A 176 1.62 -5.67 -1.68
C ASP A 176 0.85 -6.71 -2.48
N GLU A 177 0.60 -6.43 -3.77
CA GLU A 177 -0.11 -7.28 -4.73
C GLU A 177 -1.46 -7.81 -4.18
N PRO A 178 -2.39 -6.91 -3.77
CA PRO A 178 -3.58 -7.31 -3.04
C PRO A 178 -4.52 -8.23 -3.85
N SER A 179 -4.64 -8.01 -5.17
CA SER A 179 -5.49 -8.79 -6.07
C SER A 179 -4.81 -10.02 -6.68
N ALA A 180 -3.48 -10.18 -6.50
CA ALA A 180 -2.74 -11.28 -7.10
C ALA A 180 -3.29 -12.66 -6.71
N GLY A 181 -3.56 -13.52 -7.73
CA GLY A 181 -4.08 -14.87 -7.54
C GLY A 181 -5.57 -14.96 -7.18
N LEU A 182 -6.30 -13.85 -7.23
CA LEU A 182 -7.75 -13.84 -7.14
C LEU A 182 -8.40 -14.02 -8.52
N ASP A 183 -9.61 -14.57 -8.53
CA ASP A 183 -10.47 -14.50 -9.70
C ASP A 183 -10.92 -13.03 -9.96
N PRO A 184 -11.33 -12.68 -11.19
CA PRO A 184 -11.66 -11.30 -11.55
C PRO A 184 -12.77 -10.67 -10.69
N ILE A 185 -13.74 -11.47 -10.23
CA ILE A 185 -14.84 -10.97 -9.40
C ILE A 185 -14.31 -10.61 -8.00
N SER A 186 -13.55 -11.52 -7.39
CA SER A 186 -12.93 -11.29 -6.08
C SER A 186 -11.92 -10.14 -6.10
N ALA A 187 -11.15 -9.99 -7.19
CA ALA A 187 -10.24 -8.86 -7.37
C ALA A 187 -11.01 -7.54 -7.41
N ARG A 188 -12.10 -7.46 -8.18
CA ARG A 188 -12.94 -6.28 -8.26
C ARG A 188 -13.57 -5.90 -6.92
N LEU A 189 -14.09 -6.88 -6.19
CA LEU A 189 -14.65 -6.64 -4.84
C LEU A 189 -13.60 -6.05 -3.89
N LEU A 190 -12.34 -6.47 -4.01
CA LEU A 190 -11.26 -5.91 -3.21
C LEU A 190 -10.91 -4.48 -3.65
N ASP A 191 -10.89 -4.22 -4.95
CA ASP A 191 -10.68 -2.88 -5.50
C ASP A 191 -11.79 -1.89 -5.05
N ASP A 192 -13.05 -2.32 -5.10
CA ASP A 192 -14.21 -1.53 -4.64
C ASP A 192 -14.09 -1.20 -3.13
N LEU A 193 -13.66 -2.18 -2.31
CA LEU A 193 -13.37 -1.94 -0.88
C LEU A 193 -12.24 -0.93 -0.67
N ILE A 194 -11.17 -0.98 -1.46
CA ILE A 194 -10.06 -0.01 -1.36
C ILE A 194 -10.55 1.40 -1.67
N ILE A 195 -11.37 1.58 -2.70
CA ILE A 195 -11.98 2.87 -3.03
C ILE A 195 -12.84 3.36 -1.87
N GLU A 196 -13.75 2.52 -1.37
CA GLU A 196 -14.67 2.87 -0.29
C GLU A 196 -13.92 3.31 0.97
N LEU A 197 -12.85 2.62 1.34
CA LEU A 197 -12.00 2.99 2.49
C LEU A 197 -11.31 4.34 2.28
N SER A 198 -10.78 4.59 1.07
CA SER A 198 -10.12 5.86 0.76
C SER A 198 -11.10 7.02 0.78
N GLU A 199 -12.27 6.86 0.16
CA GLU A 199 -13.27 7.93 0.04
C GLU A 199 -14.02 8.19 1.35
N SER A 200 -14.42 7.13 2.08
CA SER A 200 -15.24 7.26 3.28
C SER A 200 -14.45 7.63 4.52
N LEU A 201 -13.20 7.16 4.63
CA LEU A 201 -12.36 7.38 5.80
C LEU A 201 -11.25 8.41 5.56
N GLY A 202 -11.06 8.88 4.32
CA GLY A 202 -9.96 9.76 3.94
C GLY A 202 -8.59 9.10 4.05
N THR A 203 -8.54 7.76 4.04
CA THR A 203 -7.31 6.99 4.20
C THR A 203 -6.45 7.09 2.94
N THR A 204 -5.17 7.34 3.11
CA THR A 204 -4.20 7.29 2.02
C THR A 204 -3.76 5.86 1.79
N VAL A 205 -3.81 5.39 0.54
CA VAL A 205 -3.52 4.01 0.20
C VAL A 205 -2.33 3.93 -0.75
N VAL A 206 -1.35 3.07 -0.45
CA VAL A 206 -0.21 2.78 -1.33
C VAL A 206 -0.31 1.33 -1.78
N VAL A 207 -0.44 1.10 -3.08
CA VAL A 207 -0.64 -0.23 -3.66
C VAL A 207 0.52 -0.58 -4.58
N VAL A 208 1.19 -1.67 -4.28
CA VAL A 208 2.09 -2.33 -5.23
C VAL A 208 1.27 -3.29 -6.08
N THR A 209 1.23 -3.09 -7.38
CA THR A 209 0.55 -4.03 -8.28
C THR A 209 1.08 -3.93 -9.71
N HIS A 210 0.88 -5.00 -10.48
CA HIS A 210 1.09 -5.07 -11.92
C HIS A 210 -0.22 -5.39 -12.68
N GLU A 211 -1.35 -5.51 -11.96
CA GLU A 211 -2.66 -5.77 -12.53
C GLU A 211 -3.27 -4.49 -13.10
N LEU A 212 -3.32 -4.37 -14.44
CA LEU A 212 -3.79 -3.16 -15.11
C LEU A 212 -5.24 -2.82 -14.77
N ALA A 213 -6.10 -3.83 -14.60
CA ALA A 213 -7.50 -3.60 -14.21
C ALA A 213 -7.58 -2.80 -12.90
N SER A 214 -6.84 -3.22 -11.86
CA SER A 214 -6.76 -2.52 -10.58
C SER A 214 -6.08 -1.15 -10.72
N ILE A 215 -4.95 -1.05 -11.45
CA ILE A 215 -4.24 0.22 -11.66
C ILE A 215 -5.21 1.30 -12.18
N PHE A 216 -6.00 0.98 -13.21
CA PHE A 216 -6.93 1.93 -13.82
C PHE A 216 -8.23 2.10 -13.03
N ALA A 217 -8.64 1.10 -12.26
CA ALA A 217 -9.86 1.20 -11.46
C ALA A 217 -9.67 2.11 -10.25
N ILE A 218 -8.56 1.92 -9.50
CA ILE A 218 -8.39 2.56 -8.20
C ILE A 218 -7.34 3.67 -8.16
N GLY A 219 -6.28 3.61 -9.01
CA GLY A 219 -5.15 4.55 -8.95
C GLY A 219 -5.50 5.96 -9.41
N ASN A 220 -5.15 6.96 -8.60
CA ASN A 220 -5.26 8.38 -8.95
C ASN A 220 -3.89 9.09 -8.99
N ASN A 221 -2.84 8.41 -8.50
CA ASN A 221 -1.45 8.85 -8.59
C ASN A 221 -0.54 7.61 -8.64
N SER A 222 0.65 7.72 -9.21
CA SER A 222 1.51 6.55 -9.36
C SER A 222 2.97 6.89 -9.59
N VAL A 223 3.82 5.84 -9.48
CA VAL A 223 5.22 5.85 -9.93
C VAL A 223 5.51 4.58 -10.73
N PHE A 224 6.20 4.73 -11.87
CA PHE A 224 6.68 3.62 -12.67
C PHE A 224 8.18 3.37 -12.43
N LEU A 225 8.53 2.16 -12.00
CA LEU A 225 9.89 1.72 -11.74
C LEU A 225 10.45 0.97 -12.95
N ASP A 226 11.55 1.47 -13.53
CA ASP A 226 12.26 0.82 -14.64
C ASP A 226 13.55 0.14 -14.16
N PRO A 227 13.64 -1.21 -14.23
CA PRO A 227 14.81 -1.96 -13.78
C PRO A 227 16.05 -1.76 -14.66
N ASP A 228 15.90 -1.35 -15.93
CA ASP A 228 17.02 -1.18 -16.84
C ASP A 228 17.83 0.06 -16.51
N VAL A 229 17.15 1.19 -16.23
CA VAL A 229 17.79 2.43 -15.79
C VAL A 229 17.94 2.51 -14.26
N LYS A 230 17.32 1.57 -13.54
CA LYS A 230 17.34 1.44 -12.07
C LYS A 230 16.83 2.69 -11.35
N THR A 231 15.79 3.30 -11.87
CA THR A 231 15.11 4.45 -11.25
C THR A 231 13.64 4.50 -11.66
N MET A 232 12.93 5.49 -11.16
CA MET A 232 11.60 5.81 -11.67
C MET A 232 11.70 6.63 -12.96
N THR A 233 10.85 6.35 -13.95
CA THR A 233 10.84 7.06 -15.25
C THR A 233 9.54 7.84 -15.47
N ALA A 234 8.50 7.58 -14.71
CA ALA A 234 7.26 8.34 -14.79
C ALA A 234 6.57 8.41 -13.43
N SER A 235 5.82 9.47 -13.18
CA SER A 235 4.92 9.62 -12.03
C SER A 235 3.68 10.43 -12.40
N GLY A 236 2.55 10.17 -11.75
CA GLY A 236 1.28 10.86 -11.95
C GLY A 236 0.09 9.91 -12.08
N ASP A 237 -1.06 10.42 -12.50
CA ASP A 237 -2.27 9.62 -12.73
C ASP A 237 -2.00 8.56 -13.83
N PRO A 238 -2.22 7.27 -13.56
CA PRO A 238 -2.00 6.21 -14.56
C PRO A 238 -2.77 6.41 -15.87
N LYS A 239 -3.96 7.02 -15.81
CA LYS A 239 -4.78 7.30 -17.00
C LYS A 239 -4.18 8.41 -17.86
N LEU A 240 -3.56 9.41 -17.22
CA LEU A 240 -2.82 10.46 -17.91
C LEU A 240 -1.49 9.91 -18.45
N LEU A 241 -0.77 9.10 -17.68
CA LEU A 241 0.47 8.46 -18.13
C LEU A 241 0.25 7.58 -19.36
N LEU A 242 -0.88 6.87 -19.45
CA LEU A 242 -1.23 6.09 -20.65
C LEU A 242 -1.36 6.96 -21.90
N ARG A 243 -1.82 8.20 -21.77
CA ARG A 243 -2.10 9.10 -22.91
C ARG A 243 -0.91 9.97 -23.28
N GLU A 244 -0.12 10.39 -22.30
CA GLU A 244 0.78 11.53 -22.41
C GLU A 244 2.25 11.17 -22.09
N SER A 245 2.53 9.96 -21.58
CA SER A 245 3.90 9.60 -21.23
C SER A 245 4.80 9.57 -22.48
N PRO A 246 5.95 10.27 -22.46
CA PRO A 246 6.93 10.17 -23.54
C PRO A 246 7.74 8.86 -23.49
N ASP A 247 7.67 8.11 -22.39
CA ASP A 247 8.42 6.86 -22.20
C ASP A 247 7.65 5.68 -22.81
N PRO A 248 8.18 5.07 -23.90
CA PRO A 248 7.52 3.95 -24.55
C PRO A 248 7.41 2.71 -23.67
N LYS A 249 8.26 2.54 -22.63
CA LYS A 249 8.16 1.43 -21.69
C LYS A 249 6.93 1.58 -20.78
N VAL A 250 6.61 2.80 -20.38
CA VAL A 250 5.41 3.11 -19.59
C VAL A 250 4.16 2.77 -20.41
N ILE A 251 4.09 3.25 -21.66
CA ILE A 251 2.98 2.95 -22.56
C ILE A 251 2.85 1.44 -22.79
N ASN A 252 3.97 0.77 -23.12
CA ASN A 252 4.00 -0.67 -23.36
C ASN A 252 3.54 -1.47 -22.12
N PHE A 253 3.91 -1.04 -20.92
CA PHE A 253 3.44 -1.65 -19.69
C PHE A 253 1.93 -1.44 -19.51
N LEU A 254 1.44 -0.21 -19.64
CA LEU A 254 0.03 0.15 -19.45
C LEU A 254 -0.90 -0.38 -20.54
N THR A 255 -0.37 -0.82 -21.70
CA THR A 255 -1.15 -1.44 -22.81
C THR A 255 -0.92 -2.95 -22.95
N ARG A 256 -0.19 -3.61 -22.03
CA ARG A 256 0.25 -5.02 -22.15
C ARG A 256 0.96 -5.34 -23.46
N GLY A 257 1.69 -4.37 -24.02
CA GLY A 257 2.38 -4.53 -25.29
C GLY A 257 1.51 -4.32 -26.55
N GLU A 258 0.23 -4.02 -26.39
CA GLU A 258 -0.67 -3.74 -27.54
C GLU A 258 -0.43 -2.34 -28.16
N GLY A 259 0.21 -1.43 -27.42
CA GLY A 259 0.55 -0.09 -27.90
C GLY A 259 1.64 -0.02 -28.98
N ALA A 260 2.35 -1.12 -29.21
CA ALA A 260 3.39 -1.21 -30.25
C ALA A 260 2.86 -1.69 -31.62
N ARG A 261 1.55 -1.91 -31.76
CA ARG A 261 0.91 -2.36 -33.00
C ARG A 261 0.04 -1.25 -33.59
N GLN A 262 0.65 -0.10 -33.90
CA GLN A 262 0.11 0.77 -34.95
C GLN A 262 1.14 0.85 -36.08
N PRO A 263 0.70 0.58 -37.35
CA PRO A 263 1.58 0.47 -38.50
C PRO A 263 2.23 1.79 -38.88
#